data_979f1cafdafb1b6b2b8787c796d5829c
#
_entry.id   979f1cafdafb1b6b2b8787c796d5829c
#
_cell.length_a   1.000
_cell.length_b   1.000
_cell.length_c   1.000
_cell.angle_alpha   90.00
_cell.angle_beta   90.00
_cell.angle_gamma   90.00
#
_symmetry.space_group_name_H-M   'P 1'
#
loop_
_entity.id
_entity.type
_entity.pdbx_description
1 polymer ?
#
loop_
_entity_poly.entity_id
_entity_poly.type
_entity_poly.pdbx_seq_one_letter_code
_entity_poly.pdbx_strand_id
1 'polypeptide(L)'
;MALPHVAKARRQTIAARIDLALLDTLEYAFRAGYLSGQRKLSALEVSISRLDVAKFFLLIGWESDAITNAQHLHIVGLLIDASKMLIGWKAYMEKKTLANESERK
;
A
#
# COMPACT_ATOMS: atom_id res chain seq x y z
N MET A 1 -6.95 -20.74 0.27
CA MET A 1 -7.72 -21.20 -0.90
C MET A 1 -6.79 -21.37 -2.08
N ALA A 2 -6.76 -22.55 -2.67
CA ALA A 2 -5.93 -22.79 -3.85
C ALA A 2 -6.65 -22.29 -5.09
N LEU A 3 -5.99 -21.45 -5.89
CA LEU A 3 -6.53 -20.95 -7.14
C LEU A 3 -6.08 -21.87 -8.30
N PRO A 4 -6.89 -21.98 -9.36
CA PRO A 4 -6.48 -22.74 -10.53
C PRO A 4 -5.27 -22.10 -11.21
N HIS A 5 -4.57 -22.86 -12.05
CA HIS A 5 -3.45 -22.34 -12.81
C HIS A 5 -3.87 -21.13 -13.65
N VAL A 6 -3.10 -20.05 -13.57
CA VAL A 6 -3.42 -18.79 -14.24
C VAL A 6 -2.76 -18.74 -15.61
N ALA A 7 -3.55 -18.46 -16.66
CA ALA A 7 -3.05 -18.29 -18.02
C ALA A 7 -2.10 -17.09 -18.09
N LYS A 8 -1.19 -17.10 -19.08
CA LYS A 8 -0.18 -16.04 -19.27
C LYS A 8 -0.79 -14.63 -19.30
N ALA A 9 -1.93 -14.45 -19.97
CA ALA A 9 -2.61 -13.15 -20.04
C ALA A 9 -3.07 -12.69 -18.65
N ARG A 10 -3.50 -13.62 -17.80
CA ARG A 10 -3.93 -13.33 -16.44
C ARG A 10 -2.76 -12.92 -15.55
N ARG A 11 -1.59 -13.51 -15.77
CA ARG A 11 -0.34 -13.13 -15.06
C ARG A 11 0.00 -11.67 -15.32
N GLN A 12 -0.12 -11.24 -16.58
CA GLN A 12 0.13 -9.86 -16.96
C GLN A 12 -0.90 -8.91 -16.32
N THR A 13 -2.17 -9.32 -16.24
CA THR A 13 -3.23 -8.54 -15.60
C THR A 13 -2.94 -8.37 -14.10
N ILE A 14 -2.53 -9.44 -13.40
CA ILE A 14 -2.20 -9.38 -11.98
C ILE A 14 -1.00 -8.46 -11.76
N ALA A 15 0.06 -8.61 -12.57
CA ALA A 15 1.24 -7.74 -12.49
C ALA A 15 0.87 -6.27 -12.72
N ALA A 16 0.03 -5.98 -13.70
CA ALA A 16 -0.43 -4.63 -13.99
C ALA A 16 -1.22 -4.04 -12.83
N ARG A 17 -2.05 -4.84 -12.16
CA ARG A 17 -2.81 -4.39 -10.99
C ARG A 17 -1.91 -4.08 -9.80
N ILE A 18 -0.86 -4.89 -9.58
CA ILE A 18 0.14 -4.63 -8.55
C ILE A 18 0.85 -3.31 -8.85
N ASP A 19 1.31 -3.13 -10.08
CA ASP A 19 2.00 -1.91 -10.50
C ASP A 19 1.12 -0.68 -10.30
N LEU A 20 -0.13 -0.74 -10.73
CA LEU A 20 -1.08 0.36 -10.58
C LEU A 20 -1.31 0.69 -9.11
N ALA A 21 -1.51 -0.31 -8.26
CA ALA A 21 -1.71 -0.11 -6.83
C ALA A 21 -0.48 0.54 -6.18
N LEU A 22 0.73 0.14 -6.59
CA LEU A 22 1.98 0.74 -6.09
C LEU A 22 2.13 2.18 -6.57
N LEU A 23 1.80 2.46 -7.82
CA LEU A 23 1.83 3.83 -8.34
C LEU A 23 0.84 4.73 -7.59
N ASP A 24 -0.36 4.23 -7.31
CA ASP A 24 -1.35 4.97 -6.51
C ASP A 24 -0.82 5.21 -5.08
N THR A 25 -0.19 4.21 -4.48
CA THR A 25 0.43 4.34 -3.15
C THR A 25 1.44 5.48 -3.14
N LEU A 26 2.31 5.52 -4.14
CA LEU A 26 3.33 6.56 -4.26
C LEU A 26 2.70 7.94 -4.50
N GLU A 27 1.68 8.00 -5.36
CA GLU A 27 1.00 9.26 -5.65
C GLU A 27 0.39 9.88 -4.39
N TYR A 28 -0.34 9.09 -3.61
CA TYR A 28 -1.00 9.60 -2.40
C TYR A 28 0.00 9.91 -1.29
N ALA A 29 1.09 9.16 -1.18
CA ALA A 29 2.17 9.49 -0.25
C ALA A 29 2.83 10.82 -0.64
N PHE A 30 3.06 11.04 -1.93
CA PHE A 30 3.60 12.29 -2.45
C PHE A 30 2.66 13.46 -2.15
N ARG A 31 1.36 13.29 -2.43
CA ARG A 31 0.35 14.32 -2.14
C ARG A 31 0.32 14.67 -0.65
N ALA A 32 0.42 13.66 0.21
CA ALA A 32 0.43 13.87 1.66
C ALA A 32 1.56 14.79 2.10
N GLY A 33 2.70 14.75 1.40
CA GLY A 33 3.83 15.64 1.69
C GLY A 33 3.51 17.12 1.54
N TYR A 34 2.53 17.47 0.70
CA TYR A 34 2.13 18.86 0.43
C TYR A 34 0.85 19.28 1.13
N LEU A 35 0.18 18.36 1.80
CA LEU A 35 -1.07 18.63 2.51
C LEU A 35 -0.80 18.80 4.00
N SER A 36 -1.77 19.33 4.73
CA SER A 36 -1.68 19.51 6.17
C SER A 36 -2.99 19.09 6.85
N GLY A 37 -2.91 18.85 8.16
CA GLY A 37 -4.06 18.53 8.98
C GLY A 37 -4.81 17.29 8.50
N GLN A 38 -6.12 17.35 8.49
CA GLN A 38 -6.99 16.22 8.12
C GLN A 38 -6.80 15.78 6.67
N ARG A 39 -6.49 16.69 5.78
CA ARG A 39 -6.26 16.37 4.36
C ARG A 39 -5.03 15.49 4.20
N LYS A 40 -3.97 15.77 4.97
CA LYS A 40 -2.77 14.94 4.99
C LYS A 40 -3.09 13.53 5.50
N LEU A 41 -3.82 13.42 6.60
CA LEU A 41 -4.24 12.14 7.17
C LEU A 41 -5.06 11.33 6.17
N SER A 42 -6.02 11.98 5.48
CA SER A 42 -6.84 11.31 4.46
C SER A 42 -5.99 10.77 3.31
N ALA A 43 -5.02 11.54 2.84
CA ALA A 43 -4.12 11.10 1.78
C ALA A 43 -3.25 9.91 2.23
N LEU A 44 -2.77 9.92 3.47
CA LEU A 44 -2.01 8.80 4.03
C LEU A 44 -2.88 7.53 4.14
N GLU A 45 -4.13 7.68 4.56
CA GLU A 45 -5.08 6.55 4.62
C GLU A 45 -5.30 5.92 3.24
N VAL A 46 -5.47 6.75 2.20
CA VAL A 46 -5.63 6.24 0.83
C VAL A 46 -4.35 5.54 0.38
N SER A 47 -3.18 6.12 0.65
CA SER A 47 -1.90 5.51 0.31
C SER A 47 -1.76 4.12 0.93
N ILE A 48 -2.06 3.99 2.22
CA ILE A 48 -2.01 2.71 2.94
C ILE A 48 -3.01 1.71 2.34
N SER A 49 -4.22 2.17 2.03
CA SER A 49 -5.25 1.33 1.42
C SER A 49 -4.81 0.77 0.06
N ARG A 50 -4.17 1.59 -0.76
CA ARG A 50 -3.65 1.16 -2.06
C ARG A 50 -2.50 0.15 -1.91
N LEU A 51 -1.66 0.33 -0.90
CA LEU A 51 -0.61 -0.63 -0.60
C LEU A 51 -1.20 -1.99 -0.19
N ASP A 52 -2.29 -1.99 0.58
CA ASP A 52 -3.00 -3.21 0.95
C ASP A 52 -3.58 -3.92 -0.29
N VAL A 53 -4.06 -3.16 -1.28
CA VAL A 53 -4.51 -3.72 -2.56
C VAL A 53 -3.35 -4.41 -3.28
N ALA A 54 -2.17 -3.80 -3.29
CA ALA A 54 -0.98 -4.41 -3.88
C ALA A 54 -0.63 -5.73 -3.19
N LYS A 55 -0.69 -5.78 -1.86
CA LYS A 55 -0.45 -7.00 -1.09
C LYS A 55 -1.46 -8.09 -1.45
N PHE A 56 -2.73 -7.72 -1.61
CA PHE A 56 -3.79 -8.65 -2.00
C PHE A 56 -3.49 -9.29 -3.36
N PHE A 57 -3.17 -8.49 -4.37
CA PHE A 57 -2.86 -9.02 -5.70
C PHE A 57 -1.55 -9.82 -5.71
N LEU A 58 -0.59 -9.47 -4.87
CA LEU A 58 0.63 -10.25 -4.71
C LEU A 58 0.31 -11.66 -4.17
N LEU A 59 -0.56 -11.74 -3.17
CA LEU A 59 -1.01 -13.02 -2.62
C LEU A 59 -1.73 -13.86 -3.68
N ILE A 60 -2.66 -13.25 -4.41
CA ILE A 60 -3.38 -13.91 -5.51
C ILE A 60 -2.38 -14.45 -6.56
N GLY A 61 -1.42 -13.64 -6.95
CA GLY A 61 -0.40 -14.04 -7.93
C GLY A 61 0.44 -15.21 -7.45
N TRP A 62 0.81 -15.21 -6.17
CA TRP A 62 1.60 -16.29 -5.57
C TRP A 62 0.79 -17.59 -5.48
N GLU A 63 -0.43 -17.53 -4.96
CA GLU A 63 -1.29 -18.71 -4.81
C GLU A 63 -1.68 -19.33 -6.15
N SER A 64 -1.75 -18.55 -7.21
CA SER A 64 -2.09 -19.01 -8.57
C SER A 64 -0.87 -19.35 -9.43
N ASP A 65 0.34 -19.39 -8.84
CA ASP A 65 1.61 -19.66 -9.51
C ASP A 65 2.00 -18.64 -10.58
N ALA A 66 1.37 -17.47 -10.59
CA ALA A 66 1.78 -16.38 -11.46
C ALA A 66 3.06 -15.70 -10.97
N ILE A 67 3.36 -15.82 -9.68
CA ILE A 67 4.55 -15.25 -9.01
C ILE A 67 5.28 -16.39 -8.30
N THR A 68 6.59 -16.47 -8.48
CA THR A 68 7.41 -17.49 -7.84
C THR A 68 7.57 -17.23 -6.34
N ASN A 69 7.97 -18.28 -5.59
CA ASN A 69 8.25 -18.13 -4.16
C ASN A 69 9.33 -17.07 -3.89
N ALA A 70 10.38 -17.07 -4.68
CA ALA A 70 11.48 -16.10 -4.51
C ALA A 70 11.01 -14.67 -4.77
N GLN A 71 10.23 -14.46 -5.84
CA GLN A 71 9.66 -13.15 -6.16
C GLN A 71 8.71 -12.69 -5.05
N HIS A 72 7.85 -13.58 -4.57
CA HIS A 72 6.90 -13.28 -3.49
C HIS A 72 7.62 -12.85 -2.22
N LEU A 73 8.62 -13.62 -1.78
CA LEU A 73 9.37 -13.29 -0.56
C LEU A 73 10.07 -11.93 -0.66
N HIS A 74 10.67 -11.64 -1.82
CA HIS A 74 11.35 -10.37 -2.04
C HIS A 74 10.36 -9.19 -2.01
N ILE A 75 9.27 -9.29 -2.77
CA ILE A 75 8.31 -8.19 -2.91
C ILE A 75 7.53 -7.99 -1.60
N VAL A 76 7.10 -9.07 -0.94
CA VAL A 76 6.33 -8.94 0.31
C VAL A 76 7.14 -8.23 1.40
N GLY A 77 8.45 -8.49 1.45
CA GLY A 77 9.34 -7.80 2.39
C GLY A 77 9.36 -6.30 2.15
N LEU A 78 9.46 -5.88 0.88
CA LEU A 78 9.43 -4.46 0.51
C LEU A 78 8.09 -3.80 0.85
N LEU A 79 6.98 -4.50 0.60
CA LEU A 79 5.64 -3.98 0.90
C LEU A 79 5.41 -3.85 2.40
N ILE A 80 5.90 -4.80 3.20
CA ILE A 80 5.82 -4.73 4.66
C ILE A 80 6.60 -3.52 5.18
N ASP A 81 7.82 -3.30 4.68
CA ASP A 81 8.63 -2.15 5.09
C ASP A 81 7.94 -0.83 4.73
N ALA A 82 7.41 -0.74 3.52
CA ALA A 82 6.65 0.45 3.09
C ALA A 82 5.42 0.68 3.98
N SER A 83 4.70 -0.38 4.35
CA SER A 83 3.55 -0.30 5.26
C SER A 83 3.95 0.27 6.61
N LYS A 84 5.05 -0.21 7.18
CA LYS A 84 5.53 0.28 8.48
C LYS A 84 5.86 1.77 8.42
N MET A 85 6.47 2.22 7.34
CA MET A 85 6.81 3.64 7.15
C MET A 85 5.55 4.50 7.05
N LEU A 86 4.57 4.09 6.25
CA LEU A 86 3.33 4.85 6.07
C LEU A 86 2.48 4.87 7.34
N ILE A 87 2.34 3.73 8.01
CA ILE A 87 1.59 3.61 9.26
C ILE A 87 2.25 4.46 10.35
N GLY A 88 3.58 4.42 10.43
CA GLY A 88 4.33 5.26 11.37
C GLY A 88 4.15 6.75 11.11
N TRP A 89 4.19 7.16 9.85
CA TRP A 89 3.96 8.54 9.46
C TRP A 89 2.53 8.98 9.82
N LYS A 90 1.54 8.14 9.51
CA LYS A 90 0.16 8.42 9.86
C LYS A 90 -0.02 8.58 11.36
N ALA A 91 0.52 7.65 12.17
CA ALA A 91 0.44 7.69 13.62
C ALA A 91 1.05 8.98 14.19
N TYR A 92 2.21 9.37 13.67
CA TYR A 92 2.86 10.62 14.07
C TYR A 92 1.97 11.83 13.76
N MET A 93 1.38 11.88 12.57
CA MET A 93 0.52 12.98 12.16
C MET A 93 -0.79 13.03 12.95
N GLU A 94 -1.33 11.88 13.33
CA GLU A 94 -2.51 11.82 14.19
C GLU A 94 -2.23 12.45 15.56
N LYS A 95 -1.10 12.10 16.17
CA LYS A 95 -0.69 12.68 17.45
C LYS A 95 -0.48 14.19 17.35
N LYS A 96 0.15 14.64 16.27
CA LYS A 96 0.40 16.06 16.06
C LYS A 96 -0.91 16.84 15.89
N THR A 97 -1.86 16.28 15.16
CA THR A 97 -3.17 16.89 14.93
C THR A 97 -3.94 17.01 16.25
N LEU A 98 -3.94 15.95 17.07
CA LEU A 98 -4.59 15.96 18.40
C LEU A 98 -3.96 16.99 19.32
N ALA A 99 -2.61 17.10 19.33
CA ALA A 99 -1.90 18.09 20.12
C ALA A 99 -2.30 19.52 19.72
N ASN A 100 -2.38 19.78 18.41
CA ASN A 100 -2.78 21.09 17.90
C ASN A 100 -4.22 21.43 18.27
N GLU A 101 -5.12 20.45 18.23
CA GLU A 101 -6.52 20.65 18.65
C GLU A 101 -6.61 20.95 20.14
N SER A 102 -5.84 20.27 20.98
CA SER A 102 -5.78 20.53 22.42
C SER A 102 -5.30 21.94 22.73
N GLU A 103 -4.31 22.43 21.98
CA GLU A 103 -3.78 23.79 22.18
C GLU A 103 -4.79 24.88 21.82
N ARG A 104 -5.71 24.58 20.89
CA ARG A 104 -6.74 25.53 20.45
C ARG A 104 -7.88 25.69 21.46
N LYS A 105 -8.00 24.75 22.37
CA LYS A 105 -8.99 24.80 23.43
C LYS A 105 -8.42 25.57 24.64
#